data_3e4d9737b653c9a17da5084d520aa64d
#
_entry.id   3e4d9737b653c9a17da5084d520aa64d
#
_cell.length_a   1.000
_cell.length_b   1.000
_cell.length_c   1.000
_cell.angle_alpha   90.00
_cell.angle_beta   90.00
_cell.angle_gamma   90.00
#
_symmetry.space_group_name_H-M   'P 1'
#
loop_
_entity.id
_entity.type
_entity.pdbx_description
1 polymer ?
#
loop_
_entity_poly.entity_id
_entity_poly.type
_entity_poly.pdbx_seq_one_letter_code
_entity_poly.pdbx_strand_id
1 'polypeptide(L)'
;MKTVTLEQFLTFGPCWLKEEGGRERLERIAARKAEWTALDVLRLPDDEVSPADKLWAVLREEFIDERTLHEFACICAERALTLTGVMDERCWNAIKAKRAWLRDEISDDELAAAWAAASAAAWDAARGAAWAAAWSAVRAAERAAASAAERAAASAAASAAAWSAAWAAASAAERKWQCEKLIELLESEGTK
;
A
#
# COMPACT_ATOMS: atom_id res chain seq x y z
N MET A 1 -20.88 -8.24 8.86
CA MET A 1 -19.42 -8.43 8.73
C MET A 1 -19.17 -9.89 8.42
N LYS A 2 -18.37 -10.21 7.41
CA LYS A 2 -18.04 -11.58 7.01
C LYS A 2 -17.07 -12.21 8.01
N THR A 3 -17.10 -13.53 8.14
CA THR A 3 -16.20 -14.31 9.00
C THR A 3 -15.46 -15.36 8.18
N VAL A 4 -14.24 -15.70 8.60
CA VAL A 4 -13.37 -16.69 7.96
C VAL A 4 -12.87 -17.67 9.03
N THR A 5 -12.93 -18.96 8.72
CA THR A 5 -12.36 -20.02 9.54
C THR A 5 -10.87 -20.22 9.25
N LEU A 6 -10.15 -20.94 10.14
CA LEU A 6 -8.75 -21.30 9.88
C LEU A 6 -8.60 -22.09 8.57
N GLU A 7 -9.50 -23.02 8.30
CA GLU A 7 -9.46 -23.86 7.08
C GLU A 7 -9.58 -23.00 5.81
N GLN A 8 -10.53 -22.07 5.78
CA GLN A 8 -10.67 -21.10 4.69
C GLN A 8 -9.44 -20.23 4.55
N PHE A 9 -8.89 -19.72 5.66
CA PHE A 9 -7.68 -18.89 5.64
C PHE A 9 -6.47 -19.62 5.04
N LEU A 10 -6.30 -20.89 5.34
CA LEU A 10 -5.22 -21.70 4.79
C LEU A 10 -5.30 -21.83 3.25
N THR A 11 -6.50 -21.77 2.67
CA THR A 11 -6.65 -21.80 1.21
C THR A 11 -6.06 -20.57 0.51
N PHE A 12 -5.87 -19.47 1.23
CA PHE A 12 -5.24 -18.25 0.68
C PHE A 12 -3.72 -18.40 0.45
N GLY A 13 -3.11 -19.45 0.97
CA GLY A 13 -1.70 -19.78 0.75
C GLY A 13 -0.72 -18.73 1.32
N PRO A 14 -0.82 -18.34 2.60
CA PRO A 14 0.06 -17.32 3.17
C PRO A 14 1.53 -17.73 3.10
N CYS A 15 2.37 -16.86 2.53
CA CYS A 15 3.79 -17.16 2.28
C CYS A 15 4.60 -17.38 3.58
N TRP A 16 4.24 -16.68 4.65
CA TRP A 16 4.90 -16.78 5.95
C TRP A 16 4.64 -18.11 6.69
N LEU A 17 3.71 -18.97 6.23
CA LEU A 17 3.61 -20.36 6.71
C LEU A 17 4.85 -21.20 6.39
N LYS A 18 5.66 -20.78 5.41
CA LYS A 18 6.92 -21.42 5.04
C LYS A 18 8.09 -21.00 5.92
N GLU A 19 7.90 -19.97 6.74
CA GLU A 19 8.87 -19.52 7.71
C GLU A 19 8.88 -20.43 8.94
N GLU A 20 10.02 -20.54 9.62
CA GLU A 20 10.14 -21.31 10.84
C GLU A 20 9.16 -20.78 11.92
N GLY A 21 8.36 -21.67 12.50
CA GLY A 21 7.34 -21.31 13.49
C GLY A 21 6.09 -20.59 12.95
N GLY A 22 6.00 -20.38 11.64
CA GLY A 22 4.86 -19.66 11.04
C GLY A 22 3.52 -20.40 11.21
N ARG A 23 3.53 -21.73 11.02
CA ARG A 23 2.34 -22.57 11.21
C ARG A 23 1.90 -22.63 12.66
N GLU A 24 2.81 -22.85 13.58
CA GLU A 24 2.54 -22.91 15.04
C GLU A 24 1.99 -21.57 15.54
N ARG A 25 2.52 -20.46 15.03
CA ARG A 25 2.00 -19.12 15.33
C ARG A 25 0.55 -18.97 14.87
N LEU A 26 0.23 -19.37 13.64
CA LEU A 26 -1.13 -19.31 13.12
C LEU A 26 -2.10 -20.18 13.93
N GLU A 27 -1.74 -21.43 14.19
CA GLU A 27 -2.57 -22.37 14.95
C GLU A 27 -2.85 -21.86 16.37
N ARG A 28 -1.84 -21.27 17.03
CA ARG A 28 -2.00 -20.64 18.36
C ARG A 28 -2.96 -19.43 18.33
N ILE A 29 -2.89 -18.60 17.28
CA ILE A 29 -3.80 -17.47 17.10
C ILE A 29 -5.21 -18.00 16.82
N ALA A 30 -5.36 -18.92 15.88
CA ALA A 30 -6.64 -19.46 15.46
C ALA A 30 -7.36 -20.23 16.57
N ALA A 31 -6.64 -20.85 17.49
CA ALA A 31 -7.21 -21.54 18.66
C ALA A 31 -7.99 -20.61 19.62
N ARG A 32 -7.82 -19.30 19.51
CA ARG A 32 -8.53 -18.32 20.35
C ARG A 32 -10.00 -18.11 19.94
N LYS A 33 -10.34 -18.38 18.66
CA LYS A 33 -11.65 -18.13 18.10
C LYS A 33 -11.89 -19.04 16.88
N ALA A 34 -13.09 -19.60 16.76
CA ALA A 34 -13.43 -20.49 15.63
C ALA A 34 -13.57 -19.74 14.29
N GLU A 35 -14.11 -18.53 14.33
CA GLU A 35 -14.34 -17.67 13.18
C GLU A 35 -13.80 -16.27 13.44
N TRP A 36 -13.15 -15.70 12.46
CA TRP A 36 -12.46 -14.42 12.56
C TRP A 36 -13.05 -13.41 11.59
N THR A 37 -13.34 -12.21 12.09
CA THR A 37 -13.68 -11.04 11.26
C THR A 37 -12.43 -10.28 10.88
N ALA A 38 -12.54 -9.39 9.89
CA ALA A 38 -11.46 -8.47 9.54
C ALA A 38 -11.00 -7.64 10.75
N LEU A 39 -11.93 -7.16 11.58
CA LEU A 39 -11.61 -6.40 12.79
C LEU A 39 -10.83 -7.21 13.82
N ASP A 40 -11.19 -8.48 14.00
CA ASP A 40 -10.44 -9.36 14.93
C ASP A 40 -8.96 -9.48 14.49
N VAL A 41 -8.72 -9.67 13.18
CA VAL A 41 -7.36 -9.78 12.64
C VAL A 41 -6.59 -8.44 12.74
N LEU A 42 -7.23 -7.34 12.37
CA LEU A 42 -6.59 -6.01 12.39
C LEU A 42 -6.20 -5.58 13.81
N ARG A 43 -6.94 -6.01 14.83
CA ARG A 43 -6.69 -5.70 16.24
C ARG A 43 -5.70 -6.62 16.94
N LEU A 44 -5.16 -7.62 16.26
CA LEU A 44 -4.07 -8.41 16.82
C LEU A 44 -2.87 -7.52 17.15
N PRO A 45 -2.09 -7.82 18.19
CA PRO A 45 -0.85 -7.11 18.49
C PRO A 45 0.14 -7.12 17.32
N ASP A 46 0.85 -6.01 17.10
CA ASP A 46 1.78 -5.86 15.98
C ASP A 46 3.04 -6.74 16.11
N ASP A 47 3.35 -7.17 17.33
CA ASP A 47 4.41 -8.15 17.65
C ASP A 47 3.99 -9.60 17.36
N GLU A 48 2.68 -9.90 17.33
CA GLU A 48 2.17 -11.22 16.94
C GLU A 48 1.98 -11.31 15.41
N VAL A 49 1.39 -10.30 14.81
CA VAL A 49 1.11 -10.23 13.36
C VAL A 49 1.43 -8.83 12.86
N SER A 50 2.37 -8.74 11.94
CA SER A 50 2.77 -7.44 11.41
C SER A 50 1.62 -6.71 10.71
N PRO A 51 1.61 -5.37 10.68
CA PRO A 51 0.60 -4.62 9.92
C PRO A 51 0.52 -5.04 8.44
N ALA A 52 1.63 -5.45 7.85
CA ALA A 52 1.66 -5.97 6.48
C ALA A 52 0.89 -7.29 6.33
N ASP A 53 1.11 -8.23 7.26
CA ASP A 53 0.44 -9.52 7.24
C ASP A 53 -1.06 -9.39 7.55
N LYS A 54 -1.44 -8.47 8.46
CA LYS A 54 -2.84 -8.15 8.75
C LYS A 54 -3.55 -7.66 7.49
N LEU A 55 -2.98 -6.66 6.80
CA LEU A 55 -3.54 -6.14 5.56
C LEU A 55 -3.59 -7.22 4.48
N TRP A 56 -2.51 -7.99 4.31
CA TRP A 56 -2.49 -9.10 3.37
C TRP A 56 -3.61 -10.11 3.65
N ALA A 57 -3.88 -10.41 4.92
CA ALA A 57 -4.92 -11.34 5.32
C ALA A 57 -6.32 -10.83 5.01
N VAL A 58 -6.63 -9.56 5.37
CA VAL A 58 -8.02 -9.06 5.37
C VAL A 58 -8.47 -8.36 4.10
N LEU A 59 -7.54 -7.90 3.24
CA LEU A 59 -7.89 -7.22 1.98
C LEU A 59 -8.38 -8.23 0.93
N ARG A 60 -9.49 -8.90 1.23
CA ARG A 60 -10.12 -9.95 0.43
C ARG A 60 -11.64 -9.88 0.59
N GLU A 61 -12.34 -10.30 -0.45
CA GLU A 61 -13.81 -10.32 -0.44
C GLU A 61 -14.40 -11.29 0.58
N GLU A 62 -13.64 -12.30 1.00
CA GLU A 62 -14.04 -13.25 2.04
C GLU A 62 -14.18 -12.58 3.41
N PHE A 63 -13.43 -11.52 3.68
CA PHE A 63 -13.47 -10.74 4.92
C PHE A 63 -14.32 -9.47 4.81
N ILE A 64 -14.16 -8.74 3.71
CA ILE A 64 -14.68 -7.39 3.50
C ILE A 64 -15.48 -7.39 2.20
N ASP A 65 -16.58 -6.67 2.14
CA ASP A 65 -17.33 -6.52 0.90
C ASP A 65 -16.54 -5.69 -0.14
N GLU A 66 -16.83 -5.93 -1.41
CA GLU A 66 -16.12 -5.33 -2.53
C GLU A 66 -16.18 -3.79 -2.49
N ARG A 67 -17.34 -3.23 -2.16
CA ARG A 67 -17.53 -1.77 -2.11
C ARG A 67 -16.63 -1.13 -1.07
N THR A 68 -16.54 -1.71 0.13
CA THR A 68 -15.66 -1.25 1.21
C THR A 68 -14.18 -1.37 0.83
N LEU A 69 -13.78 -2.47 0.16
CA LEU A 69 -12.42 -2.62 -0.36
C LEU A 69 -12.07 -1.51 -1.36
N HIS A 70 -12.99 -1.17 -2.25
CA HIS A 70 -12.78 -0.10 -3.22
C HIS A 70 -12.72 1.29 -2.59
N GLU A 71 -13.58 1.58 -1.60
CA GLU A 71 -13.52 2.85 -0.87
C GLU A 71 -12.19 2.97 -0.09
N PHE A 72 -11.74 1.89 0.55
CA PHE A 72 -10.44 1.86 1.22
C PHE A 72 -9.29 2.12 0.23
N ALA A 73 -9.33 1.54 -0.96
CA ALA A 73 -8.34 1.81 -2.01
C ALA A 73 -8.33 3.29 -2.41
N CYS A 74 -9.50 3.93 -2.53
CA CYS A 74 -9.59 5.37 -2.79
C CYS A 74 -8.96 6.21 -1.67
N ILE A 75 -9.21 5.87 -0.41
CA ILE A 75 -8.62 6.54 0.76
C ILE A 75 -7.08 6.43 0.74
N CYS A 76 -6.56 5.25 0.47
CA CYS A 76 -5.10 5.03 0.36
C CYS A 76 -4.49 5.82 -0.80
N ALA A 77 -5.16 5.87 -1.96
CA ALA A 77 -4.70 6.62 -3.12
C ALA A 77 -4.69 8.14 -2.85
N GLU A 78 -5.72 8.70 -2.24
CA GLU A 78 -5.76 10.12 -1.84
C GLU A 78 -4.62 10.47 -0.90
N ARG A 79 -4.38 9.62 0.10
CA ARG A 79 -3.25 9.80 1.02
C ARG A 79 -1.92 9.79 0.28
N ALA A 80 -1.71 8.83 -0.63
CA ALA A 80 -0.49 8.73 -1.41
C ALA A 80 -0.25 10.00 -2.26
N LEU A 81 -1.28 10.50 -2.95
CA LEU A 81 -1.20 11.74 -3.73
C LEU A 81 -0.90 12.95 -2.84
N THR A 82 -1.53 13.02 -1.67
CA THR A 82 -1.30 14.11 -0.70
C THR A 82 0.13 14.10 -0.17
N LEU A 83 0.63 12.94 0.26
CA LEU A 83 1.98 12.79 0.83
C LEU A 83 3.08 13.06 -0.20
N THR A 84 2.84 12.71 -1.46
CA THR A 84 3.80 12.92 -2.56
C THR A 84 3.67 14.30 -3.21
N GLY A 85 2.67 15.10 -2.82
CA GLY A 85 2.43 16.42 -3.37
C GLY A 85 2.05 16.43 -4.85
N VAL A 86 1.42 15.35 -5.33
CA VAL A 86 0.99 15.26 -6.74
C VAL A 86 -0.16 16.22 -7.00
N MET A 87 0.08 17.21 -7.87
CA MET A 87 -0.89 18.24 -8.23
C MET A 87 -1.62 17.95 -9.55
N ASP A 88 -1.31 16.84 -10.23
CA ASP A 88 -1.97 16.48 -11.49
C ASP A 88 -3.43 16.10 -11.27
N GLU A 89 -4.33 16.92 -11.79
CA GLU A 89 -5.77 16.74 -11.64
C GLU A 89 -6.28 15.41 -12.22
N ARG A 90 -5.60 14.83 -13.22
CA ARG A 90 -5.97 13.53 -13.81
C ARG A 90 -5.93 12.43 -12.77
N CYS A 91 -4.93 12.44 -11.87
CA CYS A 91 -4.83 11.48 -10.77
C CYS A 91 -5.99 11.63 -9.77
N TRP A 92 -6.30 12.86 -9.39
CA TRP A 92 -7.41 13.16 -8.47
C TRP A 92 -8.78 12.84 -9.10
N ASN A 93 -8.94 13.10 -10.39
CA ASN A 93 -10.17 12.80 -11.11
C ASN A 93 -10.42 11.31 -11.25
N ALA A 94 -9.38 10.46 -11.36
CA ALA A 94 -9.54 9.01 -11.34
C ALA A 94 -10.12 8.50 -10.01
N ILE A 95 -9.69 9.07 -8.88
CA ILE A 95 -10.24 8.70 -7.56
C ILE A 95 -11.71 9.17 -7.44
N LYS A 96 -12.01 10.39 -7.90
CA LYS A 96 -13.40 10.91 -7.92
C LYS A 96 -14.29 10.03 -8.81
N ALA A 97 -13.80 9.65 -9.98
CA ALA A 97 -14.51 8.77 -10.91
C ALA A 97 -14.77 7.39 -10.28
N LYS A 98 -13.78 6.80 -9.57
CA LYS A 98 -14.00 5.53 -8.87
C LYS A 98 -15.09 5.62 -7.81
N ARG A 99 -15.13 6.70 -7.03
CA ARG A 99 -16.21 6.94 -6.06
C ARG A 99 -17.57 7.19 -6.72
N ALA A 100 -17.62 7.91 -7.84
CA ALA A 100 -18.85 8.09 -8.60
C ALA A 100 -19.36 6.76 -9.16
N TRP A 101 -18.47 5.92 -9.66
CA TRP A 101 -18.79 4.57 -10.11
C TRP A 101 -19.34 3.69 -8.96
N LEU A 102 -18.76 3.76 -7.78
CA LEU A 102 -19.27 3.06 -6.59
C LEU A 102 -20.68 3.51 -6.17
N ARG A 103 -21.11 4.69 -6.60
CA ARG A 103 -22.46 5.22 -6.37
C ARG A 103 -23.39 5.05 -7.57
N ASP A 104 -22.95 4.30 -8.59
CA ASP A 104 -23.68 4.08 -9.85
C ASP A 104 -24.01 5.39 -10.61
N GLU A 105 -23.15 6.42 -10.43
CA GLU A 105 -23.31 7.74 -11.07
C GLU A 105 -22.64 7.82 -12.44
N ILE A 106 -21.68 6.94 -12.73
CA ILE A 106 -20.97 6.85 -14.00
C ILE A 106 -20.87 5.41 -14.49
N SER A 107 -20.66 5.22 -15.79
CA SER A 107 -20.49 3.93 -16.46
C SER A 107 -19.06 3.37 -16.31
N ASP A 108 -18.89 2.10 -16.65
CA ASP A 108 -17.59 1.44 -16.75
C ASP A 108 -16.66 2.12 -17.76
N ASP A 109 -17.20 2.60 -18.90
CA ASP A 109 -16.43 3.29 -19.93
C ASP A 109 -15.89 4.64 -19.43
N GLU A 110 -16.68 5.39 -18.67
CA GLU A 110 -16.25 6.66 -18.07
C GLU A 110 -15.19 6.44 -17.00
N LEU A 111 -15.32 5.39 -16.19
CA LEU A 111 -14.28 4.99 -15.22
C LEU A 111 -13.00 4.58 -15.94
N ALA A 112 -13.10 3.79 -17.02
CA ALA A 112 -11.94 3.36 -17.81
C ALA A 112 -11.21 4.55 -18.45
N ALA A 113 -11.95 5.55 -18.96
CA ALA A 113 -11.39 6.78 -19.51
C ALA A 113 -10.62 7.60 -18.45
N ALA A 114 -11.17 7.72 -17.23
CA ALA A 114 -10.51 8.41 -16.13
C ALA A 114 -9.20 7.69 -15.70
N TRP A 115 -9.21 6.37 -15.69
CA TRP A 115 -8.03 5.54 -15.41
C TRP A 115 -6.94 5.69 -16.48
N ALA A 116 -7.32 5.69 -17.75
CA ALA A 116 -6.39 5.89 -18.85
C ALA A 116 -5.70 7.27 -18.76
N ALA A 117 -6.47 8.32 -18.43
CA ALA A 117 -5.92 9.67 -18.24
C ALA A 117 -4.93 9.74 -17.06
N ALA A 118 -5.24 9.09 -15.92
CA ALA A 118 -4.34 9.03 -14.76
C ALA A 118 -3.07 8.23 -15.06
N SER A 119 -3.19 7.12 -15.80
CA SER A 119 -2.03 6.33 -16.24
C SER A 119 -1.12 7.13 -17.15
N ALA A 120 -1.65 7.89 -18.10
CA ALA A 120 -0.88 8.80 -18.94
C ALA A 120 -0.13 9.84 -18.09
N ALA A 121 -0.79 10.43 -17.07
CA ALA A 121 -0.15 11.37 -16.15
C ALA A 121 1.03 10.75 -15.40
N ALA A 122 0.87 9.52 -14.89
CA ALA A 122 1.93 8.81 -14.19
C ALA A 122 3.14 8.53 -15.10
N TRP A 123 2.90 8.16 -16.36
CA TRP A 123 3.95 7.94 -17.35
C TRP A 123 4.70 9.23 -17.70
N ASP A 124 3.99 10.35 -17.86
CA ASP A 124 4.58 11.66 -18.13
C ASP A 124 5.47 12.10 -16.95
N ALA A 125 4.98 11.94 -15.71
CA ALA A 125 5.74 12.26 -14.50
C ALA A 125 6.98 11.37 -14.34
N ALA A 126 6.86 10.05 -14.57
CA ALA A 126 7.98 9.13 -14.51
C ALA A 126 9.05 9.46 -15.57
N ARG A 127 8.63 9.80 -16.79
CA ARG A 127 9.54 10.22 -17.85
C ARG A 127 10.26 11.51 -17.51
N GLY A 128 9.53 12.51 -16.98
CA GLY A 128 10.11 13.78 -16.51
C GLY A 128 11.13 13.57 -15.38
N ALA A 129 10.82 12.74 -14.40
CA ALA A 129 11.72 12.39 -13.30
C ALA A 129 12.99 11.65 -13.80
N ALA A 130 12.83 10.70 -14.72
CA ALA A 130 13.97 9.99 -15.32
C ALA A 130 14.91 10.93 -16.11
N TRP A 131 14.33 11.88 -16.86
CA TRP A 131 15.09 12.92 -17.55
C TRP A 131 15.84 13.82 -16.58
N ALA A 132 15.17 14.32 -15.53
CA ALA A 132 15.80 15.17 -14.52
C ALA A 132 16.92 14.42 -13.76
N ALA A 133 16.72 13.14 -13.44
CA ALA A 133 17.73 12.30 -12.81
C ALA A 133 18.93 12.06 -13.75
N ALA A 134 18.70 11.78 -15.02
CA ALA A 134 19.77 11.60 -16.02
C ALA A 134 20.59 12.88 -16.18
N TRP A 135 19.95 14.06 -16.31
CA TRP A 135 20.65 15.34 -16.40
C TRP A 135 21.42 15.69 -15.12
N SER A 136 20.83 15.39 -13.94
CA SER A 136 21.55 15.63 -12.67
C SER A 136 22.75 14.70 -12.51
N ALA A 137 22.65 13.43 -12.96
CA ALA A 137 23.74 12.48 -12.97
C ALA A 137 24.88 12.90 -13.93
N VAL A 138 24.53 13.36 -15.14
CA VAL A 138 25.53 13.89 -16.10
C VAL A 138 26.24 15.10 -15.51
N ARG A 139 25.53 16.08 -14.96
CA ARG A 139 26.16 17.25 -14.30
C ARG A 139 26.97 16.88 -13.05
N ALA A 140 26.57 15.83 -12.30
CA ALA A 140 27.33 15.33 -11.18
C ALA A 140 28.60 14.61 -11.65
N ALA A 141 28.52 13.83 -12.74
CA ALA A 141 29.67 13.19 -13.35
C ALA A 141 30.69 14.20 -13.90
N GLU A 142 30.21 15.26 -14.57
CA GLU A 142 31.08 16.36 -15.04
C GLU A 142 31.78 17.08 -13.87
N ARG A 143 31.11 17.28 -12.73
CA ARG A 143 31.74 17.86 -11.54
C ARG A 143 32.62 16.87 -10.78
N ALA A 144 32.29 15.57 -10.78
CA ALA A 144 33.07 14.51 -10.12
C ALA A 144 34.35 14.16 -10.88
N ALA A 145 34.35 14.32 -12.20
CA ALA A 145 35.58 14.23 -13.00
C ALA A 145 36.64 15.28 -12.62
N ALA A 146 36.17 16.35 -11.93
CA ALA A 146 37.05 17.42 -11.41
C ALA A 146 37.50 17.22 -9.94
N SER A 147 36.94 16.26 -9.18
CA SER A 147 37.29 16.04 -7.76
C SER A 147 37.11 14.61 -7.28
N ALA A 148 38.20 13.85 -7.29
CA ALA A 148 38.57 12.68 -6.47
C ALA A 148 37.54 11.52 -6.30
N ALA A 149 37.80 10.43 -7.01
CA ALA A 149 37.07 9.16 -7.01
C ALA A 149 36.90 8.45 -5.65
N GLU A 150 37.72 8.73 -4.66
CA GLU A 150 37.69 8.03 -3.36
C GLU A 150 36.59 8.51 -2.40
N ARG A 151 36.19 9.79 -2.47
CA ARG A 151 35.12 10.33 -1.62
C ARG A 151 33.72 10.01 -2.15
N ALA A 152 33.55 9.79 -3.44
CA ALA A 152 32.25 9.53 -4.06
C ALA A 152 31.71 8.15 -3.73
N ALA A 153 32.56 7.11 -3.65
CA ALA A 153 32.13 5.75 -3.37
C ALA A 153 31.62 5.58 -1.92
N ALA A 154 32.32 6.16 -0.94
CA ALA A 154 31.91 6.11 0.46
C ALA A 154 30.60 6.90 0.72
N SER A 155 30.45 8.06 0.06
CA SER A 155 29.24 8.89 0.15
C SER A 155 28.03 8.22 -0.53
N ALA A 156 28.21 7.57 -1.67
CA ALA A 156 27.14 6.88 -2.38
C ALA A 156 26.62 5.65 -1.58
N ALA A 157 27.52 4.88 -0.98
CA ALA A 157 27.15 3.73 -0.15
C ALA A 157 26.40 4.16 1.11
N ALA A 158 26.86 5.21 1.79
CA ALA A 158 26.18 5.76 2.97
C ALA A 158 24.80 6.34 2.63
N SER A 159 24.68 7.03 1.48
CA SER A 159 23.41 7.57 1.00
C SER A 159 22.42 6.45 0.65
N ALA A 160 22.87 5.38 -0.03
CA ALA A 160 22.03 4.24 -0.38
C ALA A 160 21.52 3.51 0.86
N ALA A 161 22.38 3.31 1.88
CA ALA A 161 21.98 2.70 3.14
C ALA A 161 20.97 3.57 3.91
N ALA A 162 21.17 4.88 3.97
CA ALA A 162 20.25 5.83 4.60
C ALA A 162 18.89 5.86 3.87
N TRP A 163 18.89 5.84 2.55
CA TRP A 163 17.66 5.77 1.75
C TRP A 163 16.88 4.48 1.98
N SER A 164 17.55 3.32 1.99
CA SER A 164 16.88 2.03 2.23
C SER A 164 16.27 1.96 3.64
N ALA A 165 16.96 2.47 4.65
CA ALA A 165 16.45 2.51 6.03
C ALA A 165 15.25 3.48 6.16
N ALA A 166 15.32 4.66 5.55
CA ALA A 166 14.22 5.63 5.54
C ALA A 166 12.99 5.10 4.80
N TRP A 167 13.19 4.41 3.67
CA TRP A 167 12.12 3.75 2.93
C TRP A 167 11.43 2.66 3.74
N ALA A 168 12.21 1.80 4.43
CA ALA A 168 11.67 0.73 5.28
C ALA A 168 10.83 1.30 6.43
N ALA A 169 11.32 2.35 7.10
CA ALA A 169 10.60 3.02 8.19
C ALA A 169 9.30 3.69 7.69
N ALA A 170 9.35 4.40 6.56
CA ALA A 170 8.18 5.02 5.96
C ALA A 170 7.13 3.99 5.54
N SER A 171 7.55 2.86 4.96
CA SER A 171 6.66 1.77 4.57
C SER A 171 5.99 1.10 5.78
N ALA A 172 6.70 0.93 6.89
CA ALA A 172 6.13 0.38 8.13
C ALA A 172 5.08 1.32 8.74
N ALA A 173 5.39 2.62 8.81
CA ALA A 173 4.46 3.64 9.29
C ALA A 173 3.18 3.72 8.43
N GLU A 174 3.33 3.64 7.11
CA GLU A 174 2.20 3.66 6.19
C GLU A 174 1.29 2.44 6.37
N ARG A 175 1.85 1.24 6.50
CA ARG A 175 1.06 0.02 6.73
C ARG A 175 0.31 0.06 8.07
N LYS A 176 0.92 0.61 9.11
CA LYS A 176 0.24 0.82 10.38
C LYS A 176 -0.94 1.76 10.23
N TRP A 177 -0.75 2.91 9.58
CA TRP A 177 -1.83 3.85 9.28
C TRP A 177 -2.95 3.19 8.46
N GLN A 178 -2.62 2.37 7.47
CA GLN A 178 -3.60 1.64 6.66
C GLN A 178 -4.45 0.68 7.51
N CYS A 179 -3.84 -0.03 8.46
CA CYS A 179 -4.59 -0.87 9.42
C CYS A 179 -5.55 -0.04 10.26
N GLU A 180 -5.08 1.07 10.83
CA GLU A 180 -5.89 1.97 11.67
C GLU A 180 -7.06 2.53 10.86
N LYS A 181 -6.80 2.98 9.64
CA LYS A 181 -7.84 3.55 8.77
C LYS A 181 -8.88 2.53 8.30
N LEU A 182 -8.45 1.30 8.05
CA LEU A 182 -9.37 0.22 7.69
C LEU A 182 -10.27 -0.17 8.88
N ILE A 183 -9.74 -0.16 10.11
CA ILE A 183 -10.55 -0.37 11.33
C ILE A 183 -11.64 0.70 11.43
N GLU A 184 -11.28 1.99 11.31
CA GLU A 184 -12.25 3.09 11.36
C GLU A 184 -13.37 2.93 10.30
N LEU A 185 -13.00 2.55 9.08
CA LEU A 185 -13.97 2.34 8.00
C LEU A 185 -14.94 1.21 8.33
N LEU A 186 -14.44 0.06 8.76
CA LEU A 186 -15.27 -1.12 9.10
C LEU A 186 -16.18 -0.87 10.31
N GLU A 187 -15.73 -0.11 11.31
CA GLU A 187 -16.54 0.28 12.45
C GLU A 187 -17.68 1.23 12.06
N SER A 188 -17.41 2.16 11.14
CA SER A 188 -18.43 3.10 10.65
C SER A 188 -19.56 2.44 9.86
N GLU A 189 -19.26 1.34 9.16
CA GLU A 189 -20.27 0.57 8.41
C GLU A 189 -21.10 -0.33 9.31
N GLY A 190 -20.53 -0.87 10.38
CA GLY A 190 -21.25 -1.71 11.35
C GLY A 190 -22.27 -0.95 12.19
N THR A 191 -22.28 0.39 12.12
CA THR A 191 -23.18 1.27 12.88
C THR A 191 -24.40 1.76 12.06
N LYS A 192 -24.48 1.42 10.78
CA LYS A 192 -25.61 1.70 9.88
C LYS A 192 -26.52 0.49 9.74
#